data_e3ddd1de3c05886d477e795931befac4
#
_entry.id   e3ddd1de3c05886d477e795931befac4
#
_cell.length_a   1.000
_cell.length_b   1.000
_cell.length_c   1.000
_cell.angle_alpha   90.00
_cell.angle_beta   90.00
_cell.angle_gamma   90.00
#
_symmetry.space_group_name_H-M   'P 1'
#
loop_
_entity.id
_entity.type
_entity.pdbx_description
1 polymer ?
#
loop_
_entity_poly.entity_id
_entity_poly.type
_entity_poly.pdbx_seq_one_letter_code
_entity_poly.pdbx_strand_id
1 'polypeptide(L)'
;MIHGARYGHTNLVAADWRALARFYEELFGCVPVPPERDYAGPELDRGTGVPGARMTGVHLRMPGHGVNGPTLEIYNYSTQLERPQTAVNRPGFGHIAFEVTDVAEARRQVLGAGGTTVGDVVTLTTAAGRQVT
;
A
#
# COMPACT_ATOMS: atom_id res chain seq x y z
N MET A 1 19.13 -6.12 18.73
CA MET A 1 18.65 -6.77 17.48
C MET A 1 17.48 -7.67 17.86
N ILE A 2 16.36 -7.60 17.12
CA ILE A 2 15.21 -8.49 17.30
C ILE A 2 15.45 -9.72 16.43
N HIS A 3 15.73 -10.87 17.09
CA HIS A 3 15.99 -12.12 16.36
C HIS A 3 14.71 -12.66 15.71
N GLY A 4 14.82 -13.17 14.46
CA GLY A 4 13.70 -13.76 13.73
C GLY A 4 12.70 -12.74 13.15
N ALA A 5 13.00 -11.45 13.21
CA ALA A 5 12.17 -10.43 12.59
C ALA A 5 12.06 -10.66 11.08
N ARG A 6 10.82 -10.64 10.57
CA ARG A 6 10.51 -10.68 9.14
C ARG A 6 9.58 -9.53 8.80
N TYR A 7 9.71 -9.00 7.60
CA TYR A 7 8.75 -8.01 7.11
C TYR A 7 7.37 -8.67 6.94
N GLY A 8 6.35 -8.12 7.58
CA GLY A 8 5.00 -8.67 7.60
C GLY A 8 4.06 -8.00 6.61
N HIS A 9 3.86 -6.71 6.77
CA HIS A 9 2.93 -5.95 5.94
C HIS A 9 3.27 -4.46 5.90
N THR A 10 2.67 -3.79 4.89
CA THR A 10 2.45 -2.35 4.87
C THR A 10 0.95 -2.10 5.01
N ASN A 11 0.55 -1.10 5.80
CA ASN A 11 -0.84 -0.70 5.93
C ASN A 11 -1.11 0.62 5.20
N LEU A 12 -2.23 0.68 4.48
CA LEU A 12 -2.81 1.88 3.88
C LEU A 12 -4.19 2.14 4.46
N VAL A 13 -4.46 3.37 4.83
CA VAL A 13 -5.81 3.80 5.23
C VAL A 13 -6.45 4.55 4.06
N ALA A 14 -7.65 4.13 3.66
CA ALA A 14 -8.37 4.66 2.50
C ALA A 14 -9.83 4.94 2.85
N ALA A 15 -10.39 6.00 2.28
CA ALA A 15 -11.82 6.30 2.40
C ALA A 15 -12.68 5.21 1.74
N ASP A 16 -12.29 4.75 0.56
CA ASP A 16 -12.86 3.58 -0.12
C ASP A 16 -11.79 2.50 -0.26
N TRP A 17 -11.70 1.63 0.73
CA TRP A 17 -10.72 0.55 0.73
C TRP A 17 -10.98 -0.49 -0.38
N ARG A 18 -12.26 -0.69 -0.79
CA ARG A 18 -12.59 -1.62 -1.87
C ARG A 18 -12.12 -1.13 -3.23
N ALA A 19 -12.28 0.15 -3.50
CA ALA A 19 -11.76 0.75 -4.74
C ALA A 19 -10.23 0.66 -4.78
N LEU A 20 -9.56 0.97 -3.66
CA LEU A 20 -8.10 0.87 -3.60
C LEU A 20 -7.61 -0.58 -3.69
N ALA A 21 -8.31 -1.54 -3.08
CA ALA A 21 -7.97 -2.96 -3.20
C ALA A 21 -8.06 -3.43 -4.66
N ARG A 22 -9.16 -3.15 -5.35
CA ARG A 22 -9.31 -3.49 -6.78
C ARG A 22 -8.19 -2.89 -7.63
N PHE A 23 -7.78 -1.65 -7.38
CA PHE A 23 -6.66 -1.02 -8.07
C PHE A 23 -5.37 -1.86 -7.97
N TYR A 24 -5.02 -2.34 -6.77
CA TYR A 24 -3.83 -3.18 -6.58
C TYR A 24 -4.00 -4.60 -7.14
N GLU A 25 -5.20 -5.15 -7.09
CA GLU A 25 -5.51 -6.47 -7.65
C GLU A 25 -5.38 -6.45 -9.19
N GLU A 26 -6.03 -5.48 -9.84
CA GLU A 26 -6.10 -5.39 -11.30
C GLU A 26 -4.78 -4.98 -11.95
N LEU A 27 -4.06 -4.03 -11.35
CA LEU A 27 -2.82 -3.50 -11.95
C LEU A 27 -1.57 -4.30 -11.56
N PHE A 28 -1.49 -4.76 -10.34
CA PHE A 28 -0.26 -5.37 -9.81
C PHE A 28 -0.40 -6.86 -9.50
N GLY A 29 -1.59 -7.44 -9.70
CA GLY A 29 -1.83 -8.85 -9.41
C GLY A 29 -1.73 -9.20 -7.93
N CYS A 30 -2.01 -8.25 -7.05
CA CYS A 30 -2.15 -8.53 -5.63
C CYS A 30 -3.35 -9.45 -5.40
N VAL A 31 -3.25 -10.40 -4.47
CA VAL A 31 -4.27 -11.43 -4.27
C VAL A 31 -4.93 -11.27 -2.90
N PRO A 32 -6.26 -11.10 -2.84
CA PRO A 32 -6.98 -11.02 -1.56
C PRO A 32 -6.76 -12.24 -0.68
N VAL A 33 -6.55 -12.00 0.61
CA VAL A 33 -6.41 -13.02 1.64
C VAL A 33 -7.66 -13.01 2.51
N PRO A 34 -8.63 -13.90 2.27
CA PRO A 34 -9.86 -13.95 3.04
C PRO A 34 -9.63 -14.35 4.50
N PRO A 35 -10.60 -14.05 5.39
CA PRO A 35 -11.79 -13.24 5.14
C PRO A 35 -11.48 -11.73 5.07
N GLU A 36 -12.42 -10.92 4.57
CA GLU A 36 -12.41 -9.48 4.81
C GLU A 36 -12.39 -9.21 6.32
N ARG A 37 -11.78 -8.13 6.72
CA ARG A 37 -11.64 -7.74 8.13
C ARG A 37 -12.74 -6.78 8.51
N ASP A 38 -13.31 -6.99 9.70
CA ASP A 38 -14.27 -6.09 10.34
C ASP A 38 -14.03 -6.16 11.84
N TYR A 39 -13.35 -5.17 12.36
CA TYR A 39 -12.95 -5.11 13.77
C TYR A 39 -13.59 -3.91 14.45
N ALA A 40 -14.05 -4.13 15.70
CA ALA A 40 -14.53 -3.09 16.59
C ALA A 40 -14.37 -3.55 18.05
N GLY A 41 -14.53 -2.62 18.98
CA GLY A 41 -14.54 -2.91 20.40
C GLY A 41 -13.27 -2.52 21.15
N PRO A 42 -13.25 -2.77 22.47
CA PRO A 42 -12.22 -2.22 23.36
C PRO A 42 -10.79 -2.64 23.03
N GLU A 43 -10.59 -3.82 22.45
CA GLU A 43 -9.29 -4.32 22.05
C GLU A 43 -8.75 -3.50 20.88
N LEU A 44 -9.58 -3.20 19.89
CA LEU A 44 -9.21 -2.32 18.77
C LEU A 44 -8.89 -0.91 19.25
N ASP A 45 -9.73 -0.36 20.12
CA ASP A 45 -9.54 0.97 20.69
C ASP A 45 -8.19 1.08 21.41
N ARG A 46 -7.87 0.11 22.24
CA ARG A 46 -6.59 0.08 22.97
C ARG A 46 -5.40 -0.13 22.06
N GLY A 47 -5.55 -0.98 21.05
CA GLY A 47 -4.47 -1.31 20.12
C GLY A 47 -4.14 -0.19 19.14
N THR A 48 -5.15 0.59 18.74
CA THR A 48 -5.00 1.68 17.77
C THR A 48 -4.89 3.07 18.41
N GLY A 49 -5.34 3.21 19.67
CA GLY A 49 -5.48 4.51 20.32
C GLY A 49 -6.64 5.37 19.79
N VAL A 50 -7.57 4.78 19.03
CA VAL A 50 -8.74 5.47 18.45
C VAL A 50 -10.00 4.99 19.16
N PRO A 51 -10.58 5.78 20.10
CA PRO A 51 -11.75 5.37 20.85
C PRO A 51 -12.99 5.17 19.97
N GLY A 52 -13.72 4.07 20.17
CA GLY A 52 -14.93 3.75 19.42
C GLY A 52 -14.67 3.42 17.95
N ALA A 53 -13.45 3.02 17.60
CA ALA A 53 -13.10 2.70 16.23
C ALA A 53 -13.85 1.46 15.73
N ARG A 54 -14.27 1.49 14.47
CA ARG A 54 -14.54 0.31 13.65
C ARG A 54 -13.64 0.36 12.44
N MET A 55 -12.96 -0.73 12.17
CA MET A 55 -11.99 -0.85 11.08
C MET A 55 -12.43 -1.99 10.15
N THR A 56 -12.63 -1.68 8.88
CA THR A 56 -12.96 -2.68 7.83
C THR A 56 -11.92 -2.67 6.74
N GLY A 57 -11.67 -3.82 6.11
CA GLY A 57 -10.70 -3.88 5.02
C GLY A 57 -10.27 -5.28 4.63
N VAL A 58 -9.15 -5.36 3.95
CA VAL A 58 -8.61 -6.58 3.36
C VAL A 58 -7.10 -6.62 3.48
N HIS A 59 -6.55 -7.82 3.52
CA HIS A 59 -5.13 -8.06 3.24
C HIS A 59 -4.98 -8.54 1.80
N LEU A 60 -4.06 -7.95 1.07
CA LEU A 60 -3.67 -8.38 -0.25
C LEU A 60 -2.27 -8.97 -0.19
N ARG A 61 -2.10 -10.22 -0.62
CA ARG A 61 -0.77 -10.81 -0.78
C ARG A 61 -0.04 -10.13 -1.93
N MET A 62 1.19 -9.73 -1.67
CA MET A 62 2.03 -9.04 -2.65
C MET A 62 2.49 -10.01 -3.75
N PRO A 63 2.57 -9.56 -5.02
CA PRO A 63 3.09 -10.36 -6.11
C PRO A 63 4.58 -10.67 -5.92
N GLY A 64 5.07 -11.72 -6.57
CA GLY A 64 6.48 -12.12 -6.50
C GLY A 64 6.90 -12.84 -5.21
N HIS A 65 5.99 -13.04 -4.27
CA HIS A 65 6.21 -13.73 -3.01
C HIS A 65 5.33 -14.97 -2.90
N GLY A 66 5.79 -15.99 -2.18
CA GLY A 66 5.00 -17.19 -1.90
C GLY A 66 3.82 -16.91 -0.96
N VAL A 67 3.07 -17.97 -0.62
CA VAL A 67 1.86 -17.88 0.21
C VAL A 67 2.07 -17.25 1.59
N ASN A 68 3.29 -17.29 2.11
CA ASN A 68 3.70 -16.68 3.38
C ASN A 68 4.43 -15.35 3.19
N GLY A 69 4.35 -14.75 2.00
CA GLY A 69 4.95 -13.46 1.70
C GLY A 69 4.25 -12.29 2.41
N PRO A 70 4.83 -11.09 2.33
CA PRO A 70 4.24 -9.91 2.94
C PRO A 70 2.91 -9.54 2.30
N THR A 71 2.06 -8.84 3.06
CA THR A 71 0.77 -8.35 2.58
C THR A 71 0.74 -6.82 2.53
N LEU A 72 -0.13 -6.30 1.68
CA LEU A 72 -0.62 -4.94 1.74
C LEU A 72 -1.97 -4.98 2.46
N GLU A 73 -2.07 -4.34 3.59
CA GLU A 73 -3.33 -4.15 4.30
C GLU A 73 -3.98 -2.86 3.83
N ILE A 74 -5.25 -2.91 3.48
CA ILE A 74 -6.01 -1.72 3.09
C ILE A 74 -7.23 -1.64 3.98
N TYR A 75 -7.29 -0.59 4.80
CA TYR A 75 -8.34 -0.41 5.78
C TYR A 75 -9.04 0.94 5.65
N ASN A 76 -10.31 0.95 6.07
CA ASN A 76 -11.10 2.12 6.36
C ASN A 76 -11.39 2.15 7.86
N TYR A 77 -11.32 3.32 8.47
CA TYR A 77 -11.81 3.56 9.83
C TYR A 77 -13.15 4.29 9.78
N SER A 78 -14.06 3.99 10.72
CA SER A 78 -15.34 4.69 10.87
C SER A 78 -15.17 6.20 11.10
N THR A 79 -14.06 6.59 11.71
CA THR A 79 -13.65 7.99 11.89
C THR A 79 -12.28 8.17 11.28
N GLN A 80 -12.16 9.05 10.29
CA GLN A 80 -10.91 9.37 9.63
C GLN A 80 -10.52 10.82 9.88
N LEU A 81 -9.23 11.04 10.06
CA LEU A 81 -8.67 12.39 10.07
C LEU A 81 -8.45 12.87 8.64
N GLU A 82 -8.47 14.20 8.46
CA GLU A 82 -8.15 14.81 7.18
C GLU A 82 -6.71 14.46 6.77
N ARG A 83 -6.55 14.07 5.51
CA ARG A 83 -5.25 13.77 4.95
C ARG A 83 -4.53 15.08 4.57
N PRO A 84 -3.33 15.35 5.08
CA PRO A 84 -2.54 16.47 4.60
C PRO A 84 -2.14 16.26 3.12
N GLN A 85 -1.92 17.36 2.40
CA GLN A 85 -1.48 17.31 1.01
C GLN A 85 -0.24 16.43 0.86
N THR A 86 -0.24 15.53 -0.12
CA THR A 86 0.88 14.65 -0.40
C THR A 86 2.09 15.44 -0.91
N ALA A 87 3.27 15.14 -0.35
CA ALA A 87 4.54 15.69 -0.82
C ALA A 87 5.63 14.61 -0.67
N VAL A 88 6.40 14.40 -1.73
CA VAL A 88 7.45 13.35 -1.77
C VAL A 88 8.60 13.58 -0.80
N ASN A 89 8.85 14.85 -0.45
CA ASN A 89 9.91 15.28 0.47
C ASN A 89 9.41 15.53 1.90
N ARG A 90 8.22 15.07 2.24
CA ARG A 90 7.71 15.14 3.62
C ARG A 90 8.27 13.99 4.44
N PRO A 91 8.87 14.24 5.62
CA PRO A 91 9.29 13.16 6.51
C PRO A 91 8.12 12.24 6.86
N GLY A 92 8.36 10.93 6.81
CA GLY A 92 7.36 9.90 7.10
C GLY A 92 7.45 8.73 6.12
N PHE A 93 6.33 8.01 5.95
CA PHE A 93 6.24 6.95 4.96
C PHE A 93 6.28 7.55 3.54
N GLY A 94 7.26 7.15 2.74
CA GLY A 94 7.48 7.69 1.40
C GLY A 94 6.60 7.05 0.33
N HIS A 95 6.88 5.78 -0.02
CA HIS A 95 6.19 5.09 -1.11
C HIS A 95 6.27 3.56 -0.99
N ILE A 96 5.48 2.89 -1.82
CA ILE A 96 5.62 1.47 -2.15
C ILE A 96 6.16 1.40 -3.58
N ALA A 97 7.12 0.52 -3.84
CA ALA A 97 7.67 0.31 -5.17
C ALA A 97 7.28 -1.06 -5.71
N PHE A 98 6.93 -1.10 -6.99
CA PHE A 98 6.76 -2.32 -7.77
C PHE A 98 7.79 -2.32 -8.89
N GLU A 99 8.52 -3.40 -9.05
CA GLU A 99 9.39 -3.61 -10.20
C GLU A 99 8.54 -4.12 -11.38
N VAL A 100 8.69 -3.50 -12.53
CA VAL A 100 7.94 -3.81 -13.75
C VAL A 100 8.89 -3.91 -14.94
N THR A 101 8.49 -4.65 -15.96
CA THR A 101 9.31 -4.82 -17.17
C THR A 101 9.28 -3.61 -18.11
N ASP A 102 8.20 -2.82 -18.07
CA ASP A 102 8.00 -1.62 -18.90
C ASP A 102 7.36 -0.52 -18.04
N VAL A 103 8.16 0.46 -17.65
CA VAL A 103 7.73 1.59 -16.81
C VAL A 103 6.76 2.50 -17.54
N ALA A 104 6.95 2.72 -18.85
CA ALA A 104 6.08 3.60 -19.63
C ALA A 104 4.68 3.00 -19.76
N GLU A 105 4.60 1.70 -20.05
CA GLU A 105 3.33 0.96 -20.11
C GLU A 105 2.65 0.89 -18.74
N ALA A 106 3.39 0.58 -17.68
CA ALA A 106 2.86 0.55 -16.32
C ALA A 106 2.29 1.92 -15.91
N ARG A 107 3.00 3.01 -16.23
CA ARG A 107 2.52 4.39 -16.00
C ARG A 107 1.21 4.65 -16.74
N ARG A 108 1.10 4.24 -17.98
CA ARG A 108 -0.13 4.42 -18.78
C ARG A 108 -1.31 3.67 -18.14
N GLN A 109 -1.11 2.44 -17.71
CA GLN A 109 -2.14 1.64 -17.04
C GLN A 109 -2.57 2.26 -15.71
N VAL A 110 -1.63 2.72 -14.89
CA VAL A 110 -1.92 3.41 -13.61
C VAL A 110 -2.77 4.65 -13.85
N LEU A 111 -2.43 5.47 -14.85
CA LEU A 111 -3.22 6.66 -15.20
C LEU A 111 -4.63 6.28 -15.70
N GLY A 112 -4.76 5.24 -16.51
CA GLY A 112 -6.05 4.72 -16.97
C GLY A 112 -6.94 4.21 -15.83
N ALA A 113 -6.35 3.72 -14.75
CA ALA A 113 -7.05 3.26 -13.55
C ALA A 113 -7.31 4.37 -12.52
N GLY A 114 -7.10 5.64 -12.87
CA GLY A 114 -7.37 6.78 -12.00
C GLY A 114 -6.21 7.21 -11.09
N GLY A 115 -5.03 6.65 -11.27
CA GLY A 115 -3.81 7.13 -10.62
C GLY A 115 -3.36 8.48 -11.18
N THR A 116 -2.44 9.15 -10.48
CA THR A 116 -1.88 10.43 -10.88
C THR A 116 -0.36 10.39 -10.93
N THR A 117 0.25 11.40 -11.55
CA THR A 117 1.71 11.54 -11.62
C THR A 117 2.24 12.47 -10.55
N VAL A 118 3.47 12.22 -10.10
CA VAL A 118 4.21 13.07 -9.15
C VAL A 118 5.53 13.55 -9.79
N GLY A 119 5.68 13.55 -11.02
CA GLY A 119 6.88 13.93 -11.75
C GLY A 119 7.02 13.14 -13.03
N ASP A 120 8.16 13.27 -13.67
CA ASP A 120 8.45 12.60 -14.92
C ASP A 120 9.07 11.21 -14.70
N VAL A 121 8.95 10.35 -15.69
CA VAL A 121 9.74 9.12 -15.77
C VAL A 121 11.16 9.52 -16.17
N VAL A 122 12.11 9.23 -15.31
CA VAL A 122 13.53 9.52 -15.53
C VAL A 122 14.37 8.28 -15.27
N THR A 123 15.52 8.20 -15.93
CA THR A 123 16.50 7.15 -15.65
C THR A 123 17.66 7.77 -14.88
N LEU A 124 17.92 7.21 -13.72
CA LEU A 124 19.05 7.61 -12.87
C LEU A 124 20.16 6.57 -12.97
N THR A 125 21.40 7.04 -12.96
CA THR A 125 22.57 6.17 -12.87
C THR A 125 23.09 6.19 -11.44
N THR A 126 23.12 5.02 -10.80
CA THR A 126 23.66 4.88 -9.44
C THR A 126 25.20 5.06 -9.44
N ALA A 127 25.78 5.29 -8.26
CA ALA A 127 27.23 5.38 -8.11
C ALA A 127 27.97 4.10 -8.60
N ALA A 128 27.31 2.96 -8.60
CA ALA A 128 27.83 1.70 -9.14
C ALA A 128 27.59 1.52 -10.65
N GLY A 129 27.08 2.55 -11.36
CA GLY A 129 26.82 2.51 -12.80
C GLY A 129 25.53 1.79 -13.22
N ARG A 130 24.71 1.34 -12.27
CA ARG A 130 23.41 0.71 -12.57
C ARG A 130 22.38 1.79 -12.94
N GLN A 131 21.66 1.56 -14.02
CA GLN A 131 20.51 2.40 -14.40
C GLN A 131 19.25 1.92 -13.67
N VAL A 132 18.46 2.88 -13.21
CA VAL A 132 17.14 2.68 -12.57
C VAL A 132 16.19 3.70 -13.19
N THR A 133 15.10 3.20 -13.76
CA THR A 133 14.04 4.01 -14.36
C THR A 133 12.79 3.94 -13.50
#